data_ec4c574ed417034dc5e160235d785202
#
_entry.id   ec4c574ed417034dc5e160235d785202
#
_cell.length_a   1.000
_cell.length_b   1.000
_cell.length_c   1.000
_cell.angle_alpha   90.00
_cell.angle_beta   90.00
_cell.angle_gamma   90.00
#
_symmetry.space_group_name_H-M   'P 1'
#
loop_
_entity.id
_entity.type
_entity.pdbx_description
1 polymer ?
#
loop_
_entity_poly.entity_id
_entity_poly.type
_entity_poly.pdbx_seq_one_letter_code
_entity_poly.pdbx_strand_id
1 'polypeptide(L)'
;MRVYAPATSANLNVGFDTLGVALRPLDGSPLGDTLAVASAEQDSLTVTGPYAHELKGTNIVEKALWRFRELTGIQQPLAMHLEKGMPVGSGLGSSAASVVAAVVAINGYFDKPLDTEAERALMAELEGELSGGVHWDNLLPCLLGGLCLHDAKLPVPEDWVWLLAYPGIRLETKAMRALLPKAIPLADAVAQAARLGRFVDALHRQQGPLAASLMLDPLVEPHRAPLVPGFSELKDRLLAGGALAAGLSGSGPTLFAVFDDMAKARQALDQAQLWVSPQQGFAHLCRVDNDGAAFLE
;
A
#
# COMPACT_ATOMS: atom_id res chain seq x y z
N MET A 1 -2.35 18.25 15.87
CA MET A 1 -3.12 17.33 15.00
C MET A 1 -2.27 16.14 14.67
N ARG A 2 -2.82 14.94 14.64
CA ARG A 2 -2.08 13.71 14.35
C ARG A 2 -2.88 12.86 13.37
N VAL A 3 -2.24 12.33 12.31
CA VAL A 3 -2.88 11.51 11.27
C VAL A 3 -2.09 10.23 11.09
N TYR A 4 -2.77 9.09 11.08
CA TYR A 4 -2.24 7.80 10.70
C TYR A 4 -2.67 7.48 9.26
N ALA A 5 -1.77 6.94 8.46
CA ALA A 5 -2.00 6.48 7.11
C ALA A 5 -1.56 4.99 6.98
N PRO A 6 -2.48 4.07 6.65
CA PRO A 6 -2.23 2.63 6.68
C PRO A 6 -1.37 2.15 5.52
N ALA A 7 -0.82 0.93 5.69
CA ALA A 7 -0.22 0.16 4.61
C ALA A 7 -1.25 -0.21 3.55
N THR A 8 -0.78 -0.37 2.31
CA THR A 8 -1.60 -0.81 1.19
C THR A 8 -0.94 -1.96 0.43
N SER A 9 -1.75 -2.82 -0.15
CA SER A 9 -1.34 -3.81 -1.14
C SER A 9 -1.98 -3.46 -2.48
N ALA A 10 -1.16 -3.13 -3.46
CA ALA A 10 -1.60 -2.72 -4.78
C ALA A 10 -1.62 -3.88 -5.77
N ASN A 11 -2.29 -3.70 -6.91
CA ASN A 11 -2.45 -4.64 -8.02
C ASN A 11 -3.30 -5.88 -7.72
N LEU A 12 -3.11 -6.53 -6.57
CA LEU A 12 -3.80 -7.76 -6.15
C LEU A 12 -3.84 -8.84 -7.24
N ASN A 13 -2.78 -8.96 -8.05
CA ASN A 13 -2.63 -9.84 -9.21
C ASN A 13 -3.60 -9.59 -10.37
N VAL A 14 -4.76 -8.96 -10.14
CA VAL A 14 -5.83 -8.86 -11.13
C VAL A 14 -6.04 -7.43 -11.66
N GLY A 15 -5.62 -6.41 -10.92
CA GLY A 15 -5.85 -4.99 -11.25
C GLY A 15 -4.56 -4.18 -11.28
N PHE A 16 -3.62 -4.53 -12.15
CA PHE A 16 -2.35 -3.82 -12.30
C PHE A 16 -2.56 -2.31 -12.49
N ASP A 17 -1.90 -1.49 -11.63
CA ASP A 17 -1.99 -0.02 -11.59
C ASP A 17 -3.41 0.55 -11.37
N THR A 18 -4.39 -0.28 -10.99
CA THR A 18 -5.79 0.17 -10.86
C THR A 18 -6.46 -0.23 -9.55
N LEU A 19 -6.03 -1.34 -8.95
CA LEU A 19 -6.67 -1.94 -7.77
C LEU A 19 -5.71 -1.92 -6.58
N GLY A 20 -6.22 -1.55 -5.41
CA GLY A 20 -5.46 -1.61 -4.17
C GLY A 20 -6.33 -1.73 -2.95
N VAL A 21 -5.77 -2.24 -1.86
CA VAL A 21 -6.45 -2.43 -0.59
C VAL A 21 -5.64 -1.88 0.56
N ALA A 22 -6.28 -1.17 1.49
CA ALA A 22 -5.69 -0.78 2.76
C ALA A 22 -5.80 -1.94 3.76
N LEU A 23 -4.73 -2.19 4.51
CA LEU A 23 -4.63 -3.34 5.40
C LEU A 23 -4.13 -2.93 6.79
N ARG A 24 -4.71 -3.54 7.83
CA ARG A 24 -4.27 -3.39 9.22
C ARG A 24 -4.01 -4.75 9.88
N PRO A 25 -2.89 -4.90 10.62
CA PRO A 25 -2.59 -6.12 11.36
C PRO A 25 -3.65 -6.45 12.42
N LEU A 26 -3.94 -7.76 12.57
CA LEU A 26 -4.88 -8.27 13.56
C LEU A 26 -4.33 -8.25 14.99
N ASP A 27 -3.01 -8.22 15.15
CA ASP A 27 -2.33 -8.17 16.44
C ASP A 27 -2.24 -6.74 17.02
N GLY A 28 -2.79 -5.74 16.29
CA GLY A 28 -2.76 -4.34 16.70
C GLY A 28 -1.42 -3.64 16.46
N SER A 29 -0.44 -4.31 15.84
CA SER A 29 0.81 -3.67 15.45
C SER A 29 0.54 -2.54 14.46
N PRO A 30 1.17 -1.36 14.62
CA PRO A 30 1.05 -0.30 13.63
C PRO A 30 1.77 -0.72 12.34
N LEU A 31 1.07 -0.71 11.22
CA LEU A 31 1.63 -0.92 9.89
C LEU A 31 1.18 0.23 9.00
N GLY A 32 1.90 1.33 9.08
CA GLY A 32 1.56 2.59 8.43
C GLY A 32 2.50 3.69 8.90
N ASP A 33 2.30 4.90 8.41
CA ASP A 33 3.04 6.09 8.85
C ASP A 33 2.12 7.01 9.65
N THR A 34 2.69 7.74 10.60
CA THR A 34 1.95 8.75 11.37
C THR A 34 2.63 10.10 11.24
N LEU A 35 1.86 11.16 10.94
CA LEU A 35 2.36 12.53 11.02
C LEU A 35 1.62 13.31 12.10
N ALA A 36 2.39 13.92 13.01
CA ALA A 36 1.91 14.93 13.95
C ALA A 36 2.33 16.32 13.47
N VAL A 37 1.39 17.29 13.59
CA VAL A 37 1.57 18.69 13.20
C VAL A 37 1.15 19.59 14.34
N ALA A 38 1.99 20.57 14.68
CA ALA A 38 1.71 21.59 15.69
C ALA A 38 2.24 22.96 15.23
N SER A 39 1.72 24.05 15.84
CA SER A 39 2.25 25.39 15.65
C SER A 39 3.67 25.49 16.20
N ALA A 40 4.52 26.29 15.55
CA ALA A 40 5.90 26.53 15.95
C ALA A 40 6.33 27.96 15.64
N GLU A 41 7.49 28.36 16.14
CA GLU A 41 8.11 29.65 15.76
C GLU A 41 8.88 29.53 14.44
N GLN A 42 9.38 28.35 14.15
CA GLN A 42 10.12 28.02 12.93
C GLN A 42 9.72 26.62 12.45
N ASP A 43 9.85 26.40 11.13
CA ASP A 43 9.62 25.06 10.56
C ASP A 43 10.63 24.07 11.10
N SER A 44 10.12 22.90 11.46
CA SER A 44 10.96 21.78 11.86
C SER A 44 10.31 20.46 11.48
N LEU A 45 11.14 19.46 11.13
CA LEU A 45 10.72 18.09 10.92
C LEU A 45 11.60 17.16 11.76
N THR A 46 10.96 16.38 12.61
CA THR A 46 11.59 15.24 13.30
C THR A 46 11.08 13.96 12.68
N VAL A 47 11.98 13.01 12.44
CA VAL A 47 11.61 11.67 11.90
C VAL A 47 12.05 10.62 12.90
N THR A 48 11.12 9.75 13.28
CA THR A 48 11.34 8.61 14.18
C THR A 48 10.73 7.35 13.59
N GLY A 49 10.77 6.25 14.34
CA GLY A 49 10.24 4.96 13.92
C GLY A 49 11.31 4.01 13.37
N PRO A 50 10.97 2.73 13.21
CA PRO A 50 11.93 1.68 12.88
C PRO A 50 12.62 1.89 11.53
N TYR A 51 11.97 2.60 10.60
CA TYR A 51 12.47 2.82 9.23
C TYR A 51 12.88 4.27 8.95
N ALA A 52 12.99 5.12 9.98
CA ALA A 52 13.45 6.51 9.84
C ALA A 52 14.83 6.61 9.17
N HIS A 53 15.72 5.67 9.45
CA HIS A 53 17.08 5.60 8.91
C HIS A 53 17.15 5.33 7.41
N GLU A 54 16.07 4.87 6.79
CA GLU A 54 15.99 4.60 5.35
C GLU A 54 15.71 5.86 4.52
N LEU A 55 15.20 6.93 5.15
CA LEU A 55 14.88 8.19 4.47
C LEU A 55 16.16 9.00 4.21
N LYS A 56 16.33 9.46 2.97
CA LYS A 56 17.49 10.24 2.53
C LYS A 56 17.07 11.49 1.78
N GLY A 57 17.85 12.55 1.92
CA GLY A 57 17.59 13.82 1.26
C GLY A 57 16.42 14.60 1.84
N THR A 58 15.84 15.50 1.06
CA THR A 58 14.67 16.29 1.47
C THR A 58 13.46 15.39 1.66
N ASN A 59 12.82 15.49 2.81
CA ASN A 59 11.67 14.64 3.14
C ASN A 59 10.42 15.08 2.38
N ILE A 60 9.58 14.11 2.00
CA ILE A 60 8.33 14.41 1.30
C ILE A 60 7.35 15.23 2.14
N VAL A 61 7.42 15.12 3.47
CA VAL A 61 6.63 15.93 4.39
C VAL A 61 6.99 17.44 4.29
N GLU A 62 8.29 17.75 4.15
CA GLU A 62 8.73 19.13 3.93
C GLU A 62 8.25 19.65 2.58
N LYS A 63 8.35 18.83 1.52
CA LYS A 63 7.83 19.19 0.20
C LYS A 63 6.32 19.40 0.22
N ALA A 64 5.57 18.55 0.93
CA ALA A 64 4.14 18.71 1.10
C ALA A 64 3.79 20.07 1.74
N LEU A 65 4.53 20.50 2.78
CA LEU A 65 4.32 21.79 3.40
C LEU A 65 4.65 22.96 2.43
N TRP A 66 5.73 22.86 1.67
CA TRP A 66 6.09 23.91 0.70
C TRP A 66 5.04 24.05 -0.39
N ARG A 67 4.61 22.95 -0.99
CA ARG A 67 3.57 22.97 -2.03
C ARG A 67 2.21 23.41 -1.49
N PHE A 68 1.84 22.98 -0.29
CA PHE A 68 0.63 23.45 0.39
C PHE A 68 0.63 24.98 0.54
N ARG A 69 1.76 25.58 0.94
CA ARG A 69 1.92 27.03 1.07
C ARG A 69 1.80 27.76 -0.25
N GLU A 70 2.38 27.21 -1.32
CA GLU A 70 2.24 27.78 -2.67
C GLU A 70 0.78 27.79 -3.13
N LEU A 71 0.03 26.72 -2.83
CA LEU A 71 -1.38 26.62 -3.22
C LEU A 71 -2.32 27.50 -2.38
N THR A 72 -2.03 27.67 -1.09
CA THR A 72 -2.96 28.33 -0.15
C THR A 72 -2.53 29.76 0.25
N GLY A 73 -1.26 30.10 0.08
CA GLY A 73 -0.69 31.34 0.59
C GLY A 73 -0.43 31.37 2.11
N ILE A 74 -0.79 30.32 2.85
CA ILE A 74 -0.61 30.22 4.30
C ILE A 74 0.87 30.02 4.62
N GLN A 75 1.47 30.89 5.46
CA GLN A 75 2.90 30.87 5.77
C GLN A 75 3.22 30.53 7.23
N GLN A 76 2.22 30.13 8.02
CA GLN A 76 2.43 29.82 9.44
C GLN A 76 3.45 28.68 9.61
N PRO A 77 4.49 28.85 10.45
CA PRO A 77 5.47 27.80 10.71
C PRO A 77 4.88 26.61 11.48
N LEU A 78 5.37 25.41 11.16
CA LEU A 78 4.91 24.16 11.74
C LEU A 78 6.06 23.32 12.30
N ALA A 79 5.86 22.75 13.48
CA ALA A 79 6.62 21.59 13.96
C ALA A 79 5.92 20.31 13.49
N MET A 80 6.64 19.49 12.73
CA MET A 80 6.14 18.24 12.17
C MET A 80 6.94 17.05 12.74
N HIS A 81 6.26 15.97 13.03
CA HIS A 81 6.88 14.73 13.49
C HIS A 81 6.34 13.54 12.71
N LEU A 82 7.18 12.98 11.83
CA LEU A 82 6.88 11.78 11.07
C LEU A 82 7.38 10.54 11.82
N GLU A 83 6.49 9.64 12.17
CA GLU A 83 6.81 8.28 12.62
C GLU A 83 6.76 7.33 11.41
N LYS A 84 7.95 6.92 10.93
CA LYS A 84 8.09 6.04 9.77
C LYS A 84 7.94 4.58 10.18
N GLY A 85 6.73 4.05 10.07
CA GLY A 85 6.35 2.71 10.51
C GLY A 85 6.51 1.62 9.44
N MET A 86 6.83 1.99 8.18
CA MET A 86 6.95 1.03 7.07
C MET A 86 8.29 1.15 6.34
N PRO A 87 8.89 0.01 5.91
CA PRO A 87 10.13 0.02 5.14
C PRO A 87 9.93 0.61 3.74
N VAL A 88 10.92 1.36 3.28
CA VAL A 88 10.92 1.97 1.93
C VAL A 88 11.18 0.88 0.87
N GLY A 89 10.40 0.88 -0.22
CA GLY A 89 10.55 -0.11 -1.28
C GLY A 89 10.13 -1.52 -0.86
N SER A 90 9.19 -1.61 0.07
CA SER A 90 8.63 -2.88 0.59
C SER A 90 7.50 -3.46 -0.27
N GLY A 91 6.88 -2.67 -1.14
CA GLY A 91 5.65 -3.05 -1.85
C GLY A 91 4.38 -2.86 -1.00
N LEU A 92 4.46 -2.12 0.12
CA LEU A 92 3.35 -1.86 1.04
C LEU A 92 2.81 -0.42 0.98
N GLY A 93 3.07 0.31 -0.10
CA GLY A 93 2.61 1.68 -0.26
C GLY A 93 3.28 2.67 0.71
N SER A 94 4.54 2.40 1.13
CA SER A 94 5.27 3.22 2.12
C SER A 94 5.44 4.68 1.69
N SER A 95 5.61 4.96 0.39
CA SER A 95 5.63 6.31 -0.18
C SER A 95 4.25 6.97 -0.05
N ALA A 96 3.22 6.29 -0.53
CA ALA A 96 1.84 6.78 -0.48
C ALA A 96 1.39 7.10 0.95
N ALA A 97 1.74 6.27 1.93
CA ALA A 97 1.40 6.52 3.33
C ALA A 97 2.05 7.81 3.88
N SER A 98 3.34 8.06 3.58
CA SER A 98 4.00 9.31 3.97
C SER A 98 3.36 10.53 3.29
N VAL A 99 3.02 10.43 1.99
CA VAL A 99 2.34 11.49 1.23
C VAL A 99 0.96 11.76 1.79
N VAL A 100 0.14 10.73 1.97
CA VAL A 100 -1.24 10.84 2.48
C VAL A 100 -1.23 11.42 3.90
N ALA A 101 -0.39 10.88 4.80
CA ALA A 101 -0.27 11.42 6.16
C ALA A 101 0.12 12.90 6.16
N ALA A 102 1.05 13.30 5.28
CA ALA A 102 1.51 14.68 5.19
C ALA A 102 0.39 15.61 4.71
N VAL A 103 -0.23 15.29 3.59
CA VAL A 103 -1.24 16.18 2.98
C VAL A 103 -2.47 16.28 3.87
N VAL A 104 -2.98 15.16 4.38
CA VAL A 104 -4.18 15.13 5.26
C VAL A 104 -3.92 15.87 6.58
N ALA A 105 -2.74 15.66 7.21
CA ALA A 105 -2.44 16.33 8.48
C ALA A 105 -2.24 17.84 8.32
N ILE A 106 -1.52 18.27 7.29
CA ILE A 106 -1.28 19.72 7.04
C ILE A 106 -2.60 20.40 6.65
N ASN A 107 -3.35 19.82 5.69
CA ASN A 107 -4.64 20.38 5.27
C ASN A 107 -5.64 20.43 6.43
N GLY A 108 -5.73 19.34 7.21
CA GLY A 108 -6.60 19.28 8.38
C GLY A 108 -6.21 20.27 9.48
N TYR A 109 -4.90 20.52 9.71
CA TYR A 109 -4.43 21.47 10.69
C TYR A 109 -4.90 22.91 10.41
N PHE A 110 -5.05 23.27 9.15
CA PHE A 110 -5.52 24.59 8.71
C PHE A 110 -7.01 24.60 8.31
N ASP A 111 -7.83 23.74 8.90
CA ASP A 111 -9.28 23.66 8.65
C ASP A 111 -9.65 23.38 7.17
N LYS A 112 -8.82 22.61 6.47
CA LYS A 112 -9.03 22.10 5.09
C LYS A 112 -9.22 23.19 4.03
N PRO A 113 -8.24 24.09 3.86
CA PRO A 113 -8.31 25.10 2.79
C PRO A 113 -8.21 24.50 1.38
N LEU A 114 -7.62 23.31 1.21
CA LEU A 114 -7.68 22.54 -0.03
C LEU A 114 -8.93 21.69 -0.03
N ASP A 115 -9.71 21.76 -1.10
CA ASP A 115 -10.81 20.85 -1.35
C ASP A 115 -10.31 19.45 -1.74
N THR A 116 -11.23 18.50 -1.90
CA THR A 116 -10.88 17.10 -2.20
C THR A 116 -10.10 16.94 -3.50
N GLU A 117 -10.39 17.76 -4.51
CA GLU A 117 -9.70 17.68 -5.81
C GLU A 117 -8.26 18.22 -5.70
N ALA A 118 -8.08 19.38 -5.09
CA ALA A 118 -6.78 20.00 -4.84
C ALA A 118 -5.91 19.12 -3.91
N GLU A 119 -6.51 18.54 -2.86
CA GLU A 119 -5.82 17.63 -1.96
C GLU A 119 -5.29 16.38 -2.69
N ARG A 120 -6.12 15.75 -3.52
CA ARG A 120 -5.71 14.61 -4.35
C ARG A 120 -4.67 14.98 -5.41
N ALA A 121 -4.80 16.14 -6.03
CA ALA A 121 -3.83 16.63 -7.00
C ALA A 121 -2.44 16.84 -6.35
N LEU A 122 -2.40 17.41 -5.15
CA LEU A 122 -1.16 17.54 -4.39
C LEU A 122 -0.55 16.17 -4.02
N MET A 123 -1.35 15.21 -3.60
CA MET A 123 -0.87 13.84 -3.34
C MET A 123 -0.27 13.19 -4.60
N ALA A 124 -0.93 13.36 -5.76
CA ALA A 124 -0.46 12.83 -7.03
C ALA A 124 0.88 13.44 -7.47
N GLU A 125 1.03 14.75 -7.32
CA GLU A 125 2.28 15.47 -7.61
C GLU A 125 3.43 14.93 -6.76
N LEU A 126 3.24 14.84 -5.44
CA LEU A 126 4.24 14.38 -4.49
C LEU A 126 4.64 12.92 -4.71
N GLU A 127 3.66 12.04 -4.97
CA GLU A 127 3.93 10.63 -5.26
C GLU A 127 4.69 10.47 -6.58
N GLY A 128 4.33 11.27 -7.61
CA GLY A 128 5.02 11.28 -8.90
C GLY A 128 6.50 11.64 -8.78
N GLU A 129 6.85 12.58 -7.90
CA GLU A 129 8.24 12.95 -7.62
C GLU A 129 9.04 11.81 -6.95
N LEU A 130 8.43 11.07 -6.03
CA LEU A 130 9.08 9.99 -5.29
C LEU A 130 9.27 8.73 -6.12
N SER A 131 8.20 8.30 -6.79
CA SER A 131 8.08 6.97 -7.40
C SER A 131 8.30 6.98 -8.91
N GLY A 132 8.40 8.17 -9.51
CA GLY A 132 8.51 8.35 -10.96
C GLY A 132 7.21 8.07 -11.73
N GLY A 133 6.09 8.05 -11.04
CA GLY A 133 4.73 7.90 -11.57
C GLY A 133 3.70 7.98 -10.45
N VAL A 134 2.47 8.36 -10.77
CA VAL A 134 1.38 8.41 -9.79
C VAL A 134 0.80 7.01 -9.59
N HIS A 135 0.84 6.51 -8.35
CA HIS A 135 0.32 5.20 -7.97
C HIS A 135 -1.00 5.34 -7.19
N TRP A 136 -2.09 5.57 -7.96
CA TRP A 136 -3.43 5.70 -7.38
C TRP A 136 -3.91 4.44 -6.66
N ASP A 137 -3.43 3.29 -7.07
CA ASP A 137 -3.65 1.98 -6.47
C ASP A 137 -3.05 1.81 -5.06
N ASN A 138 -2.17 2.74 -4.65
CA ASN A 138 -1.71 2.89 -3.28
C ASN A 138 -2.30 4.12 -2.59
N LEU A 139 -2.31 5.28 -3.27
CA LEU A 139 -2.79 6.54 -2.68
C LEU A 139 -4.26 6.46 -2.24
N LEU A 140 -5.14 5.95 -3.12
CA LEU A 140 -6.57 5.96 -2.84
C LEU A 140 -7.00 5.00 -1.73
N PRO A 141 -6.56 3.72 -1.70
CA PRO A 141 -6.88 2.88 -0.55
C PRO A 141 -6.24 3.39 0.75
N CYS A 142 -5.03 3.97 0.70
CA CYS A 142 -4.41 4.59 1.87
C CYS A 142 -5.25 5.76 2.40
N LEU A 143 -5.77 6.62 1.52
CA LEU A 143 -6.59 7.77 1.87
C LEU A 143 -8.00 7.38 2.33
N LEU A 144 -8.66 6.53 1.53
CA LEU A 144 -10.09 6.24 1.67
C LEU A 144 -10.37 5.01 2.55
N GLY A 145 -9.40 4.12 2.70
CA GLY A 145 -9.62 2.78 3.24
C GLY A 145 -10.35 1.85 2.28
N GLY A 146 -10.39 0.56 2.62
CA GLY A 146 -11.10 -0.45 1.86
C GLY A 146 -10.30 -1.00 0.67
N LEU A 147 -11.00 -1.80 -0.13
CA LEU A 147 -10.55 -2.26 -1.44
C LEU A 147 -11.05 -1.25 -2.49
N CYS A 148 -10.13 -0.61 -3.19
CA CYS A 148 -10.43 0.45 -4.14
C CYS A 148 -10.06 0.04 -5.57
N LEU A 149 -11.00 0.20 -6.51
CA LEU A 149 -10.73 0.26 -7.93
C LEU A 149 -10.75 1.74 -8.33
N HIS A 150 -9.57 2.34 -8.43
CA HIS A 150 -9.45 3.79 -8.43
C HIS A 150 -10.17 4.37 -7.19
N ASP A 151 -11.13 5.28 -7.33
CA ASP A 151 -11.88 5.89 -6.23
C ASP A 151 -13.18 5.13 -5.84
N ALA A 152 -13.52 4.07 -6.57
CA ALA A 152 -14.66 3.23 -6.26
C ALA A 152 -14.29 2.17 -5.21
N LYS A 153 -14.94 2.21 -4.04
CA LYS A 153 -14.81 1.14 -3.03
C LYS A 153 -15.58 -0.10 -3.48
N LEU A 154 -14.91 -1.24 -3.42
CA LEU A 154 -15.50 -2.54 -3.71
C LEU A 154 -15.84 -3.27 -2.41
N PRO A 155 -16.91 -4.08 -2.37
CA PRO A 155 -17.20 -4.94 -1.24
C PRO A 155 -16.11 -6.01 -1.09
N VAL A 156 -15.71 -6.31 0.15
CA VAL A 156 -14.75 -7.36 0.47
C VAL A 156 -15.44 -8.39 1.34
N PRO A 157 -15.28 -9.71 1.08
CA PRO A 157 -15.79 -10.75 1.97
C PRO A 157 -15.27 -10.57 3.39
N GLU A 158 -16.17 -10.57 4.38
CA GLU A 158 -15.84 -10.32 5.79
C GLU A 158 -14.95 -11.41 6.39
N ASP A 159 -15.01 -12.62 5.86
CA ASP A 159 -14.20 -13.77 6.25
C ASP A 159 -12.77 -13.72 5.73
N TRP A 160 -12.47 -12.88 4.72
CA TRP A 160 -11.11 -12.80 4.17
C TRP A 160 -10.09 -12.32 5.20
N VAL A 161 -9.08 -13.14 5.43
CA VAL A 161 -7.87 -12.85 6.20
C VAL A 161 -6.71 -12.69 5.22
N TRP A 162 -5.99 -11.59 5.34
CA TRP A 162 -4.84 -11.28 4.51
C TRP A 162 -3.55 -11.64 5.27
N LEU A 163 -2.66 -12.37 4.63
CA LEU A 163 -1.28 -12.52 5.09
C LEU A 163 -0.43 -11.54 4.30
N LEU A 164 0.37 -10.73 5.00
CA LEU A 164 1.45 -9.94 4.44
C LEU A 164 2.78 -10.51 4.96
N ALA A 165 3.71 -10.78 4.07
CA ALA A 165 5.05 -11.26 4.42
C ALA A 165 6.11 -10.42 3.69
N TYR A 166 6.82 -9.56 4.41
CA TYR A 166 7.91 -8.74 3.92
C TYR A 166 9.25 -9.44 4.20
N PRO A 167 10.03 -9.79 3.16
CA PRO A 167 11.25 -10.59 3.36
C PRO A 167 12.47 -9.80 3.88
N GLY A 168 12.34 -8.51 4.20
CA GLY A 168 13.48 -7.72 4.68
C GLY A 168 14.41 -7.20 3.58
N ILE A 169 14.03 -7.28 2.32
CA ILE A 169 14.79 -6.73 1.18
C ILE A 169 14.07 -5.53 0.57
N ARG A 170 14.83 -4.60 0.04
CA ARG A 170 14.30 -3.41 -0.63
C ARG A 170 14.33 -3.59 -2.14
N LEU A 171 13.19 -3.34 -2.81
CA LEU A 171 13.10 -3.25 -4.27
C LEU A 171 12.53 -1.89 -4.67
N GLU A 172 13.26 -1.16 -5.51
CA GLU A 172 12.81 0.15 -5.96
C GLU A 172 11.70 0.01 -7.02
N THR A 173 10.57 0.66 -6.81
CA THR A 173 9.39 0.60 -7.69
C THR A 173 9.76 0.95 -9.13
N LYS A 174 10.61 1.98 -9.34
CA LYS A 174 11.07 2.38 -10.67
C LYS A 174 11.87 1.26 -11.37
N ALA A 175 12.74 0.56 -10.63
CA ALA A 175 13.51 -0.55 -11.17
C ALA A 175 12.60 -1.74 -11.52
N MET A 176 11.64 -2.06 -10.64
CA MET A 176 10.67 -3.13 -10.87
C MET A 176 9.73 -2.84 -12.04
N ARG A 177 9.40 -1.57 -12.29
CA ARG A 177 8.63 -1.15 -13.46
C ARG A 177 9.42 -1.28 -14.75
N ALA A 178 10.72 -1.02 -14.72
CA ALA A 178 11.60 -1.12 -15.89
C ALA A 178 11.75 -2.55 -16.44
N LEU A 179 11.43 -3.57 -15.63
CA LEU A 179 11.45 -4.99 -16.05
C LEU A 179 10.25 -5.38 -16.92
N LEU A 180 9.18 -4.58 -16.91
CA LEU A 180 7.95 -4.94 -17.57
C LEU A 180 8.05 -4.75 -19.09
N PRO A 181 7.36 -5.59 -19.88
CA PRO A 181 7.31 -5.43 -21.33
C PRO A 181 6.66 -4.10 -21.70
N LYS A 182 7.21 -3.43 -22.71
CA LYS A 182 6.67 -2.15 -23.22
C LYS A 182 5.37 -2.34 -24.02
N ALA A 183 5.09 -3.54 -24.46
CA ALA A 183 3.88 -3.93 -25.20
C ALA A 183 3.50 -5.36 -24.84
N ILE A 184 2.21 -5.63 -24.87
CA ILE A 184 1.63 -6.96 -24.67
C ILE A 184 0.72 -7.32 -25.85
N PRO A 185 0.52 -8.61 -26.17
CA PRO A 185 -0.47 -9.03 -27.16
C PRO A 185 -1.88 -8.54 -26.80
N LEU A 186 -2.65 -8.13 -27.82
CA LEU A 186 -4.02 -7.67 -27.62
C LEU A 186 -4.90 -8.72 -26.92
N ALA A 187 -4.69 -10.00 -27.22
CA ALA A 187 -5.41 -11.10 -26.58
C ALA A 187 -5.19 -11.12 -25.04
N ASP A 188 -3.97 -10.86 -24.60
CA ASP A 188 -3.63 -10.82 -23.15
C ASP A 188 -4.26 -9.59 -22.48
N ALA A 189 -4.28 -8.44 -23.15
CA ALA A 189 -4.96 -7.25 -22.65
C ALA A 189 -6.48 -7.50 -22.50
N VAL A 190 -7.11 -8.14 -23.49
CA VAL A 190 -8.54 -8.52 -23.43
C VAL A 190 -8.80 -9.52 -22.31
N ALA A 191 -7.94 -10.55 -22.16
CA ALA A 191 -8.06 -11.52 -21.08
C ALA A 191 -7.93 -10.87 -19.70
N GLN A 192 -7.02 -9.92 -19.53
CA GLN A 192 -6.83 -9.19 -18.28
C GLN A 192 -8.03 -8.31 -17.96
N ALA A 193 -8.56 -7.57 -18.94
CA ALA A 193 -9.76 -6.74 -18.76
C ALA A 193 -10.99 -7.60 -18.37
N ALA A 194 -11.18 -8.74 -19.04
CA ALA A 194 -12.25 -9.67 -18.72
C ALA A 194 -12.10 -10.27 -17.30
N ARG A 195 -10.86 -10.58 -16.87
CA ARG A 195 -10.57 -11.08 -15.53
C ARG A 195 -10.89 -10.06 -14.47
N LEU A 196 -10.47 -8.79 -14.64
CA LEU A 196 -10.78 -7.70 -13.72
C LEU A 196 -12.30 -7.46 -13.64
N GLY A 197 -13.00 -7.41 -14.77
CA GLY A 197 -14.46 -7.25 -14.78
C GLY A 197 -15.18 -8.36 -14.04
N ARG A 198 -14.75 -9.62 -14.22
CA ARG A 198 -15.30 -10.77 -13.50
C ARG A 198 -14.96 -10.75 -11.99
N PHE A 199 -13.78 -10.28 -11.62
CA PHE A 199 -13.40 -10.10 -10.23
C PHE A 199 -14.34 -9.12 -9.53
N VAL A 200 -14.59 -7.96 -10.13
CA VAL A 200 -15.52 -6.94 -9.62
C VAL A 200 -16.95 -7.49 -9.50
N ASP A 201 -17.46 -8.17 -10.54
CA ASP A 201 -18.78 -8.81 -10.51
C ASP A 201 -18.88 -9.87 -9.39
N ALA A 202 -17.85 -10.72 -9.23
CA ALA A 202 -17.81 -11.74 -8.20
C ALA A 202 -17.85 -11.14 -6.77
N LEU A 203 -17.13 -10.03 -6.53
CA LEU A 203 -17.19 -9.31 -5.25
C LEU A 203 -18.60 -8.78 -4.96
N HIS A 204 -19.23 -8.09 -5.93
CA HIS A 204 -20.59 -7.57 -5.78
C HIS A 204 -21.63 -8.67 -5.57
N ARG A 205 -21.40 -9.86 -6.12
CA ARG A 205 -22.24 -11.04 -5.89
C ARG A 205 -21.89 -11.82 -4.63
N GLN A 206 -20.95 -11.34 -3.82
CA GLN A 206 -20.48 -12.01 -2.60
C GLN A 206 -19.93 -13.44 -2.86
N GLN A 207 -19.33 -13.66 -4.04
CA GLN A 207 -18.71 -14.92 -4.44
C GLN A 207 -17.21 -14.88 -4.14
N GLY A 208 -16.82 -14.82 -2.86
CA GLY A 208 -15.44 -14.66 -2.39
C GLY A 208 -14.45 -15.67 -3.01
N PRO A 209 -14.73 -16.99 -3.00
CA PRO A 209 -13.83 -17.98 -3.62
C PRO A 209 -13.64 -17.74 -5.13
N LEU A 210 -14.69 -17.34 -5.86
CA LEU A 210 -14.59 -17.01 -7.28
C LEU A 210 -13.73 -15.74 -7.48
N ALA A 211 -13.98 -14.69 -6.70
CA ALA A 211 -13.18 -13.47 -6.77
C ALA A 211 -11.69 -13.77 -6.52
N ALA A 212 -11.36 -14.52 -5.47
CA ALA A 212 -9.99 -14.90 -5.17
C ALA A 212 -9.33 -15.71 -6.29
N SER A 213 -10.06 -16.65 -6.91
CA SER A 213 -9.55 -17.45 -8.03
C SER A 213 -9.19 -16.63 -9.28
N LEU A 214 -9.70 -15.39 -9.37
CA LEU A 214 -9.40 -14.45 -10.44
C LEU A 214 -8.19 -13.57 -10.15
N MET A 215 -7.64 -13.61 -8.93
CA MET A 215 -6.42 -12.87 -8.54
C MET A 215 -5.18 -13.57 -9.11
N LEU A 216 -5.00 -13.48 -10.42
CA LEU A 216 -3.92 -14.08 -11.19
C LEU A 216 -3.20 -13.01 -12.00
N ASP A 217 -1.87 -13.05 -11.99
CA ASP A 217 -1.02 -12.10 -12.74
C ASP A 217 -0.05 -12.82 -13.69
N PRO A 218 -0.49 -13.16 -14.90
CA PRO A 218 0.40 -13.74 -15.89
C PRO A 218 1.28 -12.71 -16.62
N LEU A 219 1.04 -11.41 -16.42
CA LEU A 219 1.67 -10.34 -17.18
C LEU A 219 2.82 -9.65 -16.45
N VAL A 220 2.74 -9.51 -15.14
CA VAL A 220 3.68 -8.70 -14.34
C VAL A 220 4.48 -9.57 -13.38
N GLU A 221 3.81 -10.44 -12.61
CA GLU A 221 4.47 -11.28 -11.60
C GLU A 221 5.63 -12.12 -12.16
N PRO A 222 5.55 -12.76 -13.36
CA PRO A 222 6.66 -13.55 -13.90
C PRO A 222 7.96 -12.76 -14.09
N HIS A 223 7.87 -11.43 -14.28
CA HIS A 223 9.03 -10.56 -14.45
C HIS A 223 9.62 -10.11 -13.11
N ARG A 224 8.82 -10.05 -12.05
CA ARG A 224 9.21 -9.53 -10.72
C ARG A 224 9.57 -10.64 -9.73
N ALA A 225 8.86 -11.75 -9.76
CA ALA A 225 9.04 -12.87 -8.83
C ALA A 225 10.48 -13.39 -8.74
N PRO A 226 11.26 -13.52 -9.84
CA PRO A 226 12.65 -13.99 -9.78
C PRO A 226 13.58 -13.11 -8.95
N LEU A 227 13.22 -11.85 -8.69
CA LEU A 227 14.01 -10.92 -7.87
C LEU A 227 13.71 -11.04 -6.37
N VAL A 228 12.75 -11.86 -5.99
CA VAL A 228 12.38 -12.09 -4.58
C VAL A 228 12.74 -13.54 -4.20
N PRO A 229 13.87 -13.75 -3.52
CA PRO A 229 14.34 -15.10 -3.20
C PRO A 229 13.32 -15.91 -2.39
N GLY A 230 13.02 -17.12 -2.83
CA GLY A 230 12.08 -18.03 -2.17
C GLY A 230 10.60 -17.66 -2.30
N PHE A 231 10.28 -16.63 -3.11
CA PHE A 231 8.89 -16.19 -3.31
C PHE A 231 8.01 -17.29 -3.91
N SER A 232 8.46 -17.90 -5.01
CA SER A 232 7.66 -18.90 -5.71
C SER A 232 7.40 -20.13 -4.84
N GLU A 233 8.42 -20.59 -4.10
CA GLU A 233 8.30 -21.73 -3.20
C GLU A 233 7.35 -21.46 -2.03
N LEU A 234 7.39 -20.23 -1.48
CA LEU A 234 6.45 -19.83 -0.42
C LEU A 234 5.03 -19.73 -0.98
N LYS A 235 4.85 -19.05 -2.12
CA LYS A 235 3.56 -18.90 -2.79
C LYS A 235 2.91 -20.27 -3.04
N ASP A 236 3.64 -21.22 -3.61
CA ASP A 236 3.13 -22.56 -3.90
C ASP A 236 2.72 -23.32 -2.62
N ARG A 237 3.52 -23.21 -1.56
CA ARG A 237 3.18 -23.79 -0.24
C ARG A 237 1.93 -23.17 0.37
N LEU A 238 1.77 -21.84 0.27
CA LEU A 238 0.58 -21.16 0.79
C LEU A 238 -0.68 -21.58 0.02
N LEU A 239 -0.62 -21.67 -1.31
CA LEU A 239 -1.72 -22.15 -2.13
C LEU A 239 -2.07 -23.60 -1.82
N ALA A 240 -1.07 -24.48 -1.69
CA ALA A 240 -1.27 -25.87 -1.27
C ALA A 240 -1.83 -25.98 0.16
N GLY A 241 -1.51 -25.02 1.04
CA GLY A 241 -2.01 -24.89 2.40
C GLY A 241 -3.41 -24.28 2.51
N GLY A 242 -4.06 -23.97 1.38
CA GLY A 242 -5.43 -23.49 1.31
C GLY A 242 -5.59 -21.98 1.24
N ALA A 243 -4.55 -21.24 0.84
CA ALA A 243 -4.73 -19.87 0.41
C ALA A 243 -5.60 -19.81 -0.85
N LEU A 244 -6.58 -18.91 -0.86
CA LEU A 244 -7.46 -18.68 -2.01
C LEU A 244 -6.73 -17.97 -3.15
N ALA A 245 -5.79 -17.10 -2.80
CA ALA A 245 -4.91 -16.38 -3.71
C ALA A 245 -3.60 -16.04 -3.01
N ALA A 246 -2.52 -15.89 -3.79
CA ALA A 246 -1.23 -15.37 -3.31
C ALA A 246 -0.47 -14.68 -4.46
N GLY A 247 0.33 -13.66 -4.14
CA GLY A 247 1.11 -12.93 -5.13
C GLY A 247 1.98 -11.82 -4.53
N LEU A 248 2.55 -10.99 -5.40
CA LEU A 248 3.32 -9.81 -4.99
C LEU A 248 2.40 -8.65 -4.62
N SER A 249 2.67 -8.02 -3.49
CA SER A 249 2.05 -6.75 -3.10
C SER A 249 2.71 -5.60 -3.86
N GLY A 250 1.96 -4.93 -4.70
CA GLY A 250 2.46 -3.81 -5.51
C GLY A 250 3.62 -4.22 -6.42
N SER A 251 4.76 -3.55 -6.25
CA SER A 251 6.00 -3.90 -6.96
C SER A 251 6.78 -5.05 -6.30
N GLY A 252 6.32 -5.55 -5.16
CA GLY A 252 7.09 -6.43 -4.30
C GLY A 252 8.09 -5.63 -3.42
N PRO A 253 8.90 -6.30 -2.60
CA PRO A 253 9.05 -7.76 -2.47
C PRO A 253 8.03 -8.44 -1.55
N THR A 254 7.16 -7.70 -0.88
CA THR A 254 6.16 -8.29 0.02
C THR A 254 5.27 -9.26 -0.74
N LEU A 255 5.10 -10.46 -0.17
CA LEU A 255 4.08 -11.41 -0.59
C LEU A 255 2.79 -11.14 0.15
N PHE A 256 1.66 -11.14 -0.56
CA PHE A 256 0.34 -11.23 0.06
C PHE A 256 -0.29 -12.61 -0.19
N ALA A 257 -1.13 -13.07 0.73
CA ALA A 257 -2.03 -14.20 0.48
C ALA A 257 -3.39 -13.95 1.15
N VAL A 258 -4.44 -14.54 0.60
CA VAL A 258 -5.83 -14.40 1.06
C VAL A 258 -6.36 -15.75 1.51
N PHE A 259 -7.02 -15.79 2.65
CA PHE A 259 -7.65 -16.97 3.24
C PHE A 259 -9.09 -16.64 3.65
N ASP A 260 -9.96 -17.63 3.64
CA ASP A 260 -11.32 -17.61 4.22
C ASP A 260 -11.41 -18.41 5.53
N ASP A 261 -10.28 -18.95 5.99
CA ASP A 261 -10.15 -19.78 7.19
C ASP A 261 -9.01 -19.26 8.07
N MET A 262 -9.32 -18.84 9.28
CA MET A 262 -8.35 -18.30 10.23
C MET A 262 -7.32 -19.34 10.69
N ALA A 263 -7.67 -20.63 10.77
CA ALA A 263 -6.72 -21.66 11.19
C ALA A 263 -5.68 -21.89 10.10
N LYS A 264 -6.09 -21.95 8.83
CA LYS A 264 -5.18 -22.01 7.68
C LYS A 264 -4.30 -20.76 7.60
N ALA A 265 -4.87 -19.55 7.80
CA ALA A 265 -4.13 -18.31 7.81
C ALA A 265 -3.02 -18.30 8.90
N ARG A 266 -3.30 -18.83 10.10
CA ARG A 266 -2.30 -18.95 11.18
C ARG A 266 -1.17 -19.92 10.82
N GLN A 267 -1.49 -21.09 10.25
CA GLN A 267 -0.45 -22.03 9.76
C GLN A 267 0.41 -21.39 8.65
N ALA A 268 -0.20 -20.60 7.78
CA ALA A 268 0.49 -19.82 6.75
C ALA A 268 1.41 -18.76 7.35
N LEU A 269 0.97 -18.10 8.44
CA LEU A 269 1.80 -17.13 9.16
C LEU A 269 3.09 -17.76 9.68
N ASP A 270 3.02 -18.97 10.29
CA ASP A 270 4.20 -19.68 10.76
C ASP A 270 5.21 -19.95 9.63
N GLN A 271 4.71 -20.39 8.47
CA GLN A 271 5.56 -20.60 7.28
C GLN A 271 6.17 -19.29 6.76
N ALA A 272 5.39 -18.23 6.74
CA ALA A 272 5.84 -16.91 6.32
C ALA A 272 6.91 -16.35 7.29
N GLN A 273 6.74 -16.52 8.59
CA GLN A 273 7.72 -16.12 9.60
C GLN A 273 9.08 -16.80 9.39
N LEU A 274 9.10 -18.08 9.04
CA LEU A 274 10.34 -18.79 8.70
C LEU A 274 11.02 -18.21 7.45
N TRP A 275 10.24 -17.76 6.47
CA TRP A 275 10.77 -17.16 5.23
C TRP A 275 11.35 -15.77 5.46
N VAL A 276 10.72 -14.95 6.30
CA VAL A 276 11.15 -13.55 6.52
C VAL A 276 12.26 -13.41 7.57
N SER A 277 12.39 -14.38 8.50
CA SER A 277 13.33 -14.32 9.63
C SER A 277 14.80 -14.12 9.26
N PRO A 278 15.36 -14.77 8.19
CA PRO A 278 16.79 -14.65 7.88
C PRO A 278 17.23 -13.23 7.55
N GLN A 279 16.32 -12.37 7.10
CA GLN A 279 16.62 -11.00 6.63
C GLN A 279 15.94 -9.94 7.50
N GLN A 280 15.52 -10.29 8.71
CA GLN A 280 14.83 -9.39 9.66
C GLN A 280 13.55 -8.77 9.07
N GLY A 281 12.87 -9.53 8.21
CA GLY A 281 11.56 -9.18 7.70
C GLY A 281 10.46 -9.37 8.75
N PHE A 282 9.21 -9.19 8.33
CA PHE A 282 8.05 -9.43 9.18
C PHE A 282 6.92 -10.12 8.43
N ALA A 283 6.02 -10.76 9.16
CA ALA A 283 4.78 -11.29 8.63
C ALA A 283 3.62 -10.98 9.58
N HIS A 284 2.50 -10.53 9.03
CA HIS A 284 1.29 -10.20 9.77
C HIS A 284 0.06 -10.81 9.11
N LEU A 285 -0.88 -11.28 9.93
CA LEU A 285 -2.26 -11.46 9.50
C LEU A 285 -2.99 -10.13 9.62
N CYS A 286 -3.73 -9.77 8.59
CA CYS A 286 -4.39 -8.49 8.47
C CYS A 286 -5.88 -8.65 8.13
N ARG A 287 -6.64 -7.60 8.39
CA ARG A 287 -7.96 -7.32 7.80
C ARG A 287 -7.88 -6.07 6.97
N VAL A 288 -8.90 -5.89 6.14
CA VAL A 288 -9.06 -4.63 5.41
C VAL A 288 -9.23 -3.49 6.40
N ASP A 289 -8.44 -2.44 6.23
CA ASP A 289 -8.63 -1.18 6.93
C ASP A 289 -9.67 -0.36 6.16
N ASN A 290 -10.88 -0.23 6.70
CA ASN A 290 -11.97 0.48 6.03
C ASN A 290 -11.96 1.99 6.28
N ASP A 291 -11.14 2.45 7.22
CA ASP A 291 -11.08 3.84 7.66
C ASP A 291 -10.11 4.66 6.79
N GLY A 292 -8.98 4.05 6.36
CA GLY A 292 -7.92 4.72 5.63
C GLY A 292 -7.17 5.73 6.51
N ALA A 293 -6.79 6.87 5.91
CA ALA A 293 -6.12 7.93 6.66
C ALA A 293 -7.06 8.52 7.71
N ALA A 294 -6.68 8.40 8.98
CA ALA A 294 -7.51 8.76 10.12
C ALA A 294 -6.81 9.73 11.06
N PHE A 295 -7.58 10.70 11.59
CA PHE A 295 -7.13 11.55 12.68
C PHE A 295 -7.07 10.73 13.97
N LEU A 296 -5.93 10.81 14.67
CA LEU A 296 -5.75 10.19 15.98
C LEU A 296 -6.03 11.22 17.09
N GLU A 297 -6.62 10.75 18.18
CA GLU A 297 -6.86 11.55 19.39
C GLU A 297 -5.57 12.01 20.09
#